data_aee61563f701d7ff7f879186daeece97
#
_entry.id   aee61563f701d7ff7f879186daeece97
#
_cell.length_a   1.000
_cell.length_b   1.000
_cell.length_c   1.000
_cell.angle_alpha   90.00
_cell.angle_beta   90.00
_cell.angle_gamma   90.00
#
_symmetry.space_group_name_H-M   'P 1'
#
loop_
_entity.id
_entity.type
_entity.pdbx_description
1 polymer ?
#
loop_
_entity_poly.entity_id
_entity_poly.type
_entity_poly.pdbx_seq_one_letter_code
_entity_poly.pdbx_strand_id
1 'polypeptide(L)'
;VELLHAYTFVVAQDQDYLNIICKNHVYWIDPKWNSETFGKLACDEEDICLIHYNLAAKPWHYEDCKLAKYFWQYAKETTVYDEIKDVLNNFTREDEEQDKKYGENLYKLAHDEIHNENNYKNICDRSQIQSKQRREIVEKIEQYEREGRFDEDVEDDPPSSVLLPEE
;
A
#
# COMPACT_ATOMS: atom_id res chain seq x y z
N VAL A 1 -13.40 15.76 -2.95
CA VAL A 1 -14.83 15.91 -2.68
C VAL A 1 -15.68 15.60 -3.92
N GLU A 2 -15.38 16.21 -5.08
CA GLU A 2 -16.14 15.98 -6.33
C GLU A 2 -16.12 14.52 -6.80
N LEU A 3 -14.98 13.82 -6.71
CA LEU A 3 -14.87 12.39 -7.04
C LEU A 3 -15.70 11.52 -6.09
N LEU A 4 -15.72 11.85 -4.79
CA LEU A 4 -16.55 11.14 -3.82
C LEU A 4 -18.05 11.27 -4.11
N HIS A 5 -18.47 12.41 -4.68
CA HIS A 5 -19.85 12.61 -5.10
C HIS A 5 -20.17 11.96 -6.44
N ALA A 6 -19.19 11.91 -7.35
CA ALA A 6 -19.36 11.30 -8.66
C ALA A 6 -19.32 9.77 -8.60
N TYR A 7 -18.60 9.21 -7.61
CA TYR A 7 -18.38 7.79 -7.49
C TYR A 7 -18.43 7.34 -6.03
N THR A 8 -19.44 6.57 -5.69
CA THR A 8 -19.75 6.16 -4.31
C THR A 8 -19.28 4.76 -3.96
N PHE A 9 -18.87 3.98 -4.95
CA PHE A 9 -18.35 2.62 -4.75
C PHE A 9 -16.88 2.56 -5.16
N VAL A 10 -16.05 2.05 -4.26
CA VAL A 10 -14.62 1.84 -4.45
C VAL A 10 -14.23 0.46 -3.91
N VAL A 11 -13.25 -0.17 -4.52
CA VAL A 11 -12.72 -1.46 -4.09
C VAL A 11 -11.60 -1.26 -3.07
N ALA A 12 -10.66 -0.38 -3.37
CA ALA A 12 -9.46 -0.11 -2.58
C ALA A 12 -9.45 1.30 -1.97
N GLN A 13 -10.62 1.82 -1.62
CA GLN A 13 -10.81 3.09 -0.91
C GLN A 13 -10.06 4.27 -1.57
N ASP A 14 -9.16 4.92 -0.83
CA ASP A 14 -8.37 6.06 -1.28
C ASP A 14 -7.46 5.75 -2.47
N GLN A 15 -6.97 4.52 -2.61
CA GLN A 15 -6.11 4.11 -3.72
C GLN A 15 -6.82 4.25 -5.08
N ASP A 16 -8.11 3.95 -5.14
CA ASP A 16 -8.88 4.10 -6.39
C ASP A 16 -8.95 5.56 -6.82
N TYR A 17 -9.19 6.48 -5.87
CA TYR A 17 -9.20 7.91 -6.16
C TYR A 17 -7.82 8.43 -6.54
N LEU A 18 -6.77 7.99 -5.85
CA LEU A 18 -5.39 8.37 -6.17
C LEU A 18 -4.99 7.88 -7.57
N ASN A 19 -5.35 6.66 -7.95
CA ASN A 19 -5.09 6.12 -9.28
C ASN A 19 -5.75 6.95 -10.40
N ILE A 20 -6.94 7.52 -10.12
CA ILE A 20 -7.60 8.40 -11.09
C ILE A 20 -6.87 9.74 -11.18
N ILE A 21 -6.63 10.38 -10.04
CA ILE A 21 -6.09 11.74 -9.96
C ILE A 21 -4.65 11.77 -10.49
N CYS A 22 -3.83 10.80 -10.07
CA CYS A 22 -2.41 10.75 -10.37
C CYS A 22 -2.09 9.98 -11.68
N LYS A 23 -3.09 9.59 -12.47
CA LYS A 23 -2.88 8.85 -13.71
C LYS A 23 -1.87 9.57 -14.63
N ASN A 24 -0.79 8.86 -15.02
CA ASN A 24 0.35 9.35 -15.79
C ASN A 24 1.25 10.39 -15.08
N HIS A 25 1.06 10.59 -13.77
CA HIS A 25 1.86 11.45 -12.92
C HIS A 25 2.28 10.66 -11.68
N VAL A 26 2.84 9.48 -11.89
CA VAL A 26 3.32 8.57 -10.85
C VAL A 26 4.82 8.40 -11.04
N TYR A 27 5.58 8.70 -10.01
CA TYR A 27 6.98 8.33 -9.94
C TYR A 27 7.09 6.91 -9.38
N TRP A 28 7.68 6.02 -10.15
CA TRP A 28 7.88 4.63 -9.77
C TRP A 28 9.21 4.50 -9.02
N ILE A 29 9.13 4.28 -7.72
CA ILE A 29 10.30 3.98 -6.91
C ILE A 29 10.72 2.52 -7.09
N ASP A 30 11.97 2.21 -6.71
CA ASP A 30 12.48 0.84 -6.73
C ASP A 30 11.59 -0.07 -5.86
N PRO A 31 11.20 -1.27 -6.35
CA PRO A 31 10.36 -2.21 -5.62
C PRO A 31 10.87 -2.60 -4.23
N LYS A 32 12.18 -2.47 -3.95
CA LYS A 32 12.74 -2.71 -2.61
C LYS A 32 12.13 -1.82 -1.52
N TRP A 33 11.54 -0.67 -1.90
CA TRP A 33 10.85 0.26 -1.01
C TRP A 33 9.37 -0.08 -0.77
N ASN A 34 8.88 -1.19 -1.31
CA ASN A 34 7.54 -1.70 -1.06
C ASN A 34 7.50 -3.21 -1.26
N SER A 35 8.33 -3.96 -0.54
CA SER A 35 8.31 -5.41 -0.62
C SER A 35 7.10 -5.96 0.11
N GLU A 36 6.16 -6.49 -0.65
CA GLU A 36 4.98 -7.16 -0.11
C GLU A 36 5.30 -8.59 0.34
N THR A 37 4.55 -9.09 1.32
CA THR A 37 4.73 -10.43 1.88
C THR A 37 4.00 -11.52 1.11
N PHE A 38 3.25 -11.15 0.07
CA PHE A 38 2.58 -12.08 -0.85
C PHE A 38 3.48 -12.51 -2.01
N GLY A 39 3.27 -13.74 -2.48
CA GLY A 39 3.94 -14.22 -3.68
C GLY A 39 5.48 -14.20 -3.58
N LYS A 40 6.15 -13.79 -4.66
CA LYS A 40 7.60 -13.66 -4.71
C LYS A 40 8.01 -12.28 -4.19
N LEU A 41 9.09 -12.23 -3.42
CA LEU A 41 9.67 -10.95 -2.98
C LEU A 41 10.13 -10.11 -4.18
N ALA A 42 10.08 -8.80 -4.05
CA ALA A 42 10.43 -7.86 -5.09
C ALA A 42 11.93 -7.88 -5.45
N CYS A 43 12.78 -8.20 -4.48
CA CYS A 43 14.24 -8.32 -4.60
C CYS A 43 14.75 -9.36 -3.59
N ASP A 44 16.06 -9.53 -3.52
CA ASP A 44 16.69 -10.36 -2.49
C ASP A 44 16.44 -9.74 -1.11
N GLU A 45 16.34 -10.59 -0.08
CA GLU A 45 15.88 -10.15 1.25
C GLU A 45 16.79 -9.08 1.86
N GLU A 46 18.09 -9.17 1.64
CA GLU A 46 19.09 -8.21 2.11
C GLU A 46 18.99 -6.82 1.46
N ASP A 47 18.34 -6.71 0.31
CA ASP A 47 18.15 -5.45 -0.41
C ASP A 47 16.84 -4.75 -0.06
N ILE A 48 15.96 -5.40 0.72
CA ILE A 48 14.66 -4.83 1.08
C ILE A 48 14.85 -3.64 2.01
N CYS A 49 14.32 -2.48 1.59
CA CYS A 49 14.34 -1.25 2.38
C CYS A 49 13.05 -1.03 3.19
N LEU A 50 11.90 -1.51 2.67
CA LEU A 50 10.62 -1.40 3.35
C LEU A 50 9.78 -2.67 3.12
N ILE A 51 9.26 -3.23 4.20
CA ILE A 51 8.37 -4.38 4.18
C ILE A 51 6.93 -3.89 4.38
N HIS A 52 6.05 -4.26 3.47
CA HIS A 52 4.64 -3.93 3.52
C HIS A 52 3.81 -5.17 3.86
N TYR A 53 3.42 -5.29 5.12
CA TYR A 53 2.49 -6.34 5.58
C TYR A 53 1.05 -5.90 5.26
N ASN A 54 0.65 -6.03 4.00
CA ASN A 54 -0.68 -5.64 3.54
C ASN A 54 -1.70 -6.77 3.62
N LEU A 55 -2.96 -6.46 3.42
CA LEU A 55 -4.10 -7.39 3.45
C LEU A 55 -4.08 -8.33 4.67
N ALA A 56 -4.35 -9.62 4.49
CA ALA A 56 -4.44 -10.61 5.55
C ALA A 56 -3.07 -11.12 6.06
N ALA A 57 -2.01 -11.08 5.22
CA ALA A 57 -0.70 -11.63 5.59
C ALA A 57 0.02 -10.75 6.62
N LYS A 58 -0.38 -10.86 7.87
CA LYS A 58 0.13 -10.10 9.01
C LYS A 58 0.96 -11.00 9.92
N PRO A 59 2.14 -10.54 10.40
CA PRO A 59 2.97 -11.32 11.34
C PRO A 59 2.30 -11.64 12.66
N TRP A 60 1.31 -10.84 13.06
CA TRP A 60 0.54 -11.04 14.29
C TRP A 60 -0.74 -11.86 14.09
N HIS A 61 -0.96 -12.40 12.88
CA HIS A 61 -2.01 -13.38 12.57
C HIS A 61 -1.41 -14.72 12.18
N TYR A 62 -0.28 -14.72 11.44
CA TYR A 62 0.29 -15.94 10.88
C TYR A 62 1.74 -16.13 11.29
N GLU A 63 2.06 -17.27 11.90
CA GLU A 63 3.44 -17.60 12.29
C GLU A 63 4.38 -17.75 11.09
N ASP A 64 3.86 -18.22 9.97
CA ASP A 64 4.60 -18.43 8.70
C ASP A 64 4.57 -17.21 7.77
N CYS A 65 4.13 -16.04 8.25
CA CYS A 65 4.16 -14.81 7.49
C CYS A 65 5.60 -14.50 7.04
N LYS A 66 5.77 -14.27 5.73
CA LYS A 66 7.09 -13.92 5.19
C LYS A 66 7.65 -12.67 5.85
N LEU A 67 8.95 -12.70 6.11
CA LEU A 67 9.67 -11.58 6.73
C LEU A 67 9.17 -11.20 8.13
N ALA A 68 8.35 -12.05 8.78
CA ALA A 68 7.81 -11.79 10.12
C ALA A 68 8.92 -11.51 11.17
N LYS A 69 10.12 -12.06 10.99
CA LYS A 69 11.25 -11.83 11.89
C LYS A 69 11.58 -10.34 12.08
N TYR A 70 11.47 -9.55 11.01
CA TYR A 70 11.72 -8.09 11.08
C TYR A 70 10.66 -7.37 11.89
N PHE A 71 9.38 -7.73 11.71
CA PHE A 71 8.31 -7.19 12.53
C PHE A 71 8.54 -7.49 14.01
N TRP A 72 8.80 -8.77 14.34
CA TRP A 72 8.98 -9.20 15.72
C TRP A 72 10.22 -8.62 16.39
N GLN A 73 11.26 -8.30 15.62
CA GLN A 73 12.43 -7.61 16.12
C GLN A 73 12.08 -6.24 16.71
N TYR A 74 11.27 -5.45 16.00
CA TYR A 74 10.83 -4.14 16.48
C TYR A 74 9.69 -4.23 17.50
N ALA A 75 8.76 -5.15 17.32
CA ALA A 75 7.65 -5.35 18.25
C ALA A 75 8.13 -5.59 19.68
N LYS A 76 9.23 -6.34 19.87
CA LYS A 76 9.84 -6.63 21.18
C LYS A 76 10.26 -5.38 21.94
N GLU A 77 10.52 -4.28 21.25
CA GLU A 77 10.95 -3.02 21.86
C GLU A 77 9.75 -2.13 22.24
N THR A 78 8.53 -2.55 21.92
CA THR A 78 7.32 -1.81 22.24
C THR A 78 6.70 -2.24 23.56
N THR A 79 5.95 -1.34 24.19
CA THR A 79 5.20 -1.63 25.42
C THR A 79 3.99 -2.54 25.19
N VAL A 80 3.60 -2.77 23.93
CA VAL A 80 2.44 -3.58 23.54
C VAL A 80 2.83 -4.96 22.98
N TYR A 81 4.08 -5.38 23.16
CA TYR A 81 4.59 -6.63 22.61
C TYR A 81 3.75 -7.84 23.05
N ASP A 82 3.45 -7.94 24.35
CA ASP A 82 2.70 -9.08 24.89
C ASP A 82 1.27 -9.11 24.32
N GLU A 83 0.63 -7.95 24.18
CA GLU A 83 -0.70 -7.84 23.58
C GLU A 83 -0.68 -8.30 22.11
N ILE A 84 0.34 -7.92 21.34
CA ILE A 84 0.50 -8.37 19.94
C ILE A 84 0.75 -9.87 19.87
N LYS A 85 1.55 -10.42 20.79
CA LYS A 85 1.78 -11.88 20.89
C LYS A 85 0.51 -12.63 21.25
N ASP A 86 -0.32 -12.07 22.11
CA ASP A 86 -1.61 -12.65 22.47
C ASP A 86 -2.57 -12.67 21.28
N VAL A 87 -2.54 -11.67 20.39
CA VAL A 87 -3.30 -11.70 19.14
C VAL A 87 -2.90 -12.90 18.29
N LEU A 88 -1.58 -13.12 18.10
CA LEU A 88 -1.09 -14.27 17.33
C LEU A 88 -1.50 -15.60 17.98
N ASN A 89 -1.34 -15.73 19.30
CA ASN A 89 -1.63 -16.96 20.03
C ASN A 89 -3.12 -17.32 20.04
N ASN A 90 -3.99 -16.30 19.92
CA ASN A 90 -5.44 -16.48 19.93
C ASN A 90 -6.07 -16.45 18.54
N PHE A 91 -5.26 -16.26 17.47
CA PHE A 91 -5.76 -16.29 16.10
C PHE A 91 -6.18 -17.71 15.75
N THR A 92 -7.46 -17.89 15.44
CA THR A 92 -8.08 -19.21 15.29
C THR A 92 -8.19 -19.64 13.83
N ARG A 93 -8.51 -20.89 13.62
CA ARG A 93 -8.82 -21.40 12.27
C ARG A 93 -10.07 -20.73 11.68
N GLU A 94 -11.02 -20.37 12.52
CA GLU A 94 -12.21 -19.61 12.10
C GLU A 94 -11.83 -18.22 11.59
N ASP A 95 -10.85 -17.57 12.22
CA ASP A 95 -10.31 -16.27 11.77
C ASP A 95 -9.59 -16.43 10.42
N GLU A 96 -8.78 -17.48 10.24
CA GLU A 96 -8.16 -17.79 8.95
C GLU A 96 -9.19 -18.00 7.84
N GLU A 97 -10.26 -18.74 8.11
CA GLU A 97 -11.34 -18.95 7.15
C GLU A 97 -12.08 -17.66 6.83
N GLN A 98 -12.21 -16.75 7.80
CA GLN A 98 -12.80 -15.44 7.60
C GLN A 98 -11.90 -14.55 6.74
N ASP A 99 -10.59 -14.52 7.01
CA ASP A 99 -9.59 -13.79 6.22
C ASP A 99 -9.59 -14.27 4.77
N LYS A 100 -9.65 -15.58 4.56
CA LYS A 100 -9.74 -16.17 3.23
C LYS A 100 -11.01 -15.72 2.48
N LYS A 101 -12.16 -15.78 3.13
CA LYS A 101 -13.42 -15.29 2.57
C LYS A 101 -13.37 -13.81 2.23
N TYR A 102 -12.73 -13.02 3.09
CA TYR A 102 -12.54 -11.60 2.85
C TYR A 102 -11.70 -11.35 1.61
N GLY A 103 -10.59 -12.08 1.43
CA GLY A 103 -9.76 -12.01 0.25
C GLY A 103 -10.49 -12.43 -1.04
N GLU A 104 -11.26 -13.52 -0.99
CA GLU A 104 -12.08 -13.99 -2.12
C GLU A 104 -13.14 -12.95 -2.51
N ASN A 105 -13.80 -12.34 -1.52
CA ASN A 105 -14.78 -11.28 -1.76
C ASN A 105 -14.14 -10.03 -2.37
N LEU A 106 -12.98 -9.61 -1.85
CA LEU A 106 -12.25 -8.47 -2.39
C LEU A 106 -11.83 -8.71 -3.84
N TYR A 107 -11.32 -9.90 -4.14
CA TYR A 107 -10.99 -10.30 -5.51
C TYR A 107 -12.20 -10.24 -6.43
N LYS A 108 -13.34 -10.79 -5.97
CA LYS A 108 -14.58 -10.75 -6.72
C LYS A 108 -15.06 -9.33 -6.99
N LEU A 109 -15.05 -8.48 -5.97
CA LEU A 109 -15.42 -7.06 -6.11
C LEU A 109 -14.53 -6.34 -7.13
N ALA A 110 -13.20 -6.57 -7.06
CA ALA A 110 -12.26 -5.99 -8.02
C ALA A 110 -12.52 -6.49 -9.44
N HIS A 111 -12.76 -7.79 -9.61
CA HIS A 111 -13.07 -8.40 -10.89
C HIS A 111 -14.37 -7.83 -11.48
N ASP A 112 -15.43 -7.78 -10.67
CA ASP A 112 -16.73 -7.27 -11.10
C ASP A 112 -16.63 -5.78 -11.49
N GLU A 113 -15.85 -4.97 -10.72
CA GLU A 113 -15.67 -3.56 -11.01
C GLU A 113 -14.87 -3.31 -12.30
N ILE A 114 -13.83 -4.10 -12.59
CA ILE A 114 -13.10 -3.99 -13.86
C ILE A 114 -14.01 -4.19 -15.07
N HIS A 115 -14.99 -5.07 -14.96
CA HIS A 115 -15.91 -5.41 -16.04
C HIS A 115 -17.20 -4.55 -16.06
N ASN A 116 -17.36 -3.67 -15.07
CA ASN A 116 -18.51 -2.78 -14.99
C ASN A 116 -18.36 -1.62 -15.97
N GLU A 117 -19.29 -1.45 -16.91
CA GLU A 117 -19.30 -0.33 -17.86
C GLU A 117 -19.37 1.05 -17.16
N ASN A 118 -19.92 1.08 -15.95
CA ASN A 118 -20.02 2.26 -15.11
C ASN A 118 -18.98 2.28 -13.99
N ASN A 119 -17.84 1.61 -14.18
CA ASN A 119 -16.77 1.69 -13.22
C ASN A 119 -16.23 3.12 -13.07
N TYR A 120 -15.53 3.38 -11.96
CA TYR A 120 -15.04 4.72 -11.62
C TYR A 120 -14.21 5.36 -12.74
N LYS A 121 -13.37 4.58 -13.43
CA LYS A 121 -12.56 5.06 -14.54
C LYS A 121 -13.45 5.56 -15.69
N ASN A 122 -14.43 4.77 -16.09
CA ASN A 122 -15.33 5.11 -17.19
C ASN A 122 -16.23 6.32 -16.85
N ILE A 123 -16.68 6.43 -15.60
CA ILE A 123 -17.43 7.61 -15.13
C ILE A 123 -16.54 8.85 -15.16
N CYS A 124 -15.32 8.76 -14.64
CA CYS A 124 -14.39 9.90 -14.60
C CYS A 124 -13.89 10.29 -16.00
N ASP A 125 -13.67 9.34 -16.90
CA ASP A 125 -13.28 9.61 -18.28
C ASP A 125 -14.42 10.32 -19.07
N ARG A 126 -15.69 10.07 -18.72
CA ARG A 126 -16.86 10.75 -19.30
C ARG A 126 -17.17 12.09 -18.67
N SER A 127 -16.77 12.31 -17.42
CA SER A 127 -16.99 13.56 -16.70
C SER A 127 -15.78 14.50 -16.83
N GLN A 128 -16.04 15.81 -16.78
CA GLN A 128 -14.94 16.80 -16.77
C GLN A 128 -14.34 17.00 -15.38
N ILE A 129 -14.85 16.34 -14.36
CA ILE A 129 -14.41 16.46 -12.96
C ILE A 129 -12.93 16.07 -12.86
N GLN A 130 -12.59 14.92 -13.39
CA GLN A 130 -11.22 14.44 -13.41
C GLN A 130 -10.25 15.41 -14.09
N SER A 131 -10.68 16.00 -15.20
CA SER A 131 -9.82 16.91 -15.99
C SER A 131 -9.43 18.18 -15.24
N LYS A 132 -10.31 18.70 -14.36
CA LYS A 132 -10.04 19.89 -13.56
C LYS A 132 -9.10 19.58 -12.40
N GLN A 133 -9.46 18.62 -11.55
CA GLN A 133 -8.67 18.23 -10.38
C GLN A 133 -7.28 17.74 -10.78
N ARG A 134 -7.20 16.97 -11.86
CA ARG A 134 -5.93 16.49 -12.40
C ARG A 134 -5.03 17.64 -12.85
N ARG A 135 -5.56 18.65 -13.54
CA ARG A 135 -4.77 19.83 -13.93
C ARG A 135 -4.21 20.55 -12.71
N GLU A 136 -5.02 20.78 -11.69
CA GLU A 136 -4.58 21.46 -10.45
C GLU A 136 -3.44 20.72 -9.75
N ILE A 137 -3.47 19.37 -9.75
CA ILE A 137 -2.40 18.54 -9.17
C ILE A 137 -1.17 18.56 -10.05
N VAL A 138 -1.33 18.38 -11.36
CA VAL A 138 -0.22 18.43 -12.32
C VAL A 138 0.51 19.78 -12.25
N GLU A 139 -0.23 20.87 -12.23
CA GLU A 139 0.35 22.23 -12.10
C GLU A 139 1.17 22.38 -10.81
N LYS A 140 0.71 21.78 -9.70
CA LYS A 140 1.48 21.77 -8.45
C LYS A 140 2.74 20.90 -8.54
N ILE A 141 2.65 19.71 -9.14
CA ILE A 141 3.81 18.82 -9.32
C ILE A 141 4.85 19.54 -10.19
N GLU A 142 4.45 20.09 -11.35
CA GLU A 142 5.34 20.83 -12.23
C GLU A 142 5.92 22.09 -11.56
N GLN A 143 5.17 22.71 -10.66
CA GLN A 143 5.68 23.81 -9.85
C GLN A 143 6.78 23.32 -8.91
N TYR A 144 6.58 22.22 -8.19
CA TYR A 144 7.55 21.66 -7.26
C TYR A 144 8.81 21.17 -7.97
N GLU A 145 8.69 20.61 -9.20
CA GLU A 145 9.82 20.25 -10.05
C GLU A 145 10.63 21.51 -10.44
N ARG A 146 9.94 22.58 -10.87
CA ARG A 146 10.62 23.85 -11.21
C ARG A 146 11.31 24.52 -10.01
N GLU A 147 10.77 24.30 -8.81
CA GLU A 147 11.33 24.81 -7.54
C GLU A 147 12.44 23.91 -6.99
N GLY A 148 12.75 22.78 -7.64
CA GLY A 148 13.77 21.80 -7.20
C GLY A 148 13.39 21.07 -5.90
N ARG A 149 12.13 21.11 -5.48
CA ARG A 149 11.69 20.57 -4.19
C ARG A 149 11.68 19.04 -4.12
N PHE A 150 11.79 18.37 -5.27
CA PHE A 150 11.96 16.91 -5.32
C PHE A 150 13.43 16.49 -5.29
N ASP A 151 14.35 17.42 -5.59
CA ASP A 151 15.78 17.14 -5.57
C ASP A 151 16.38 17.37 -4.18
N GLU A 152 15.72 18.14 -3.31
CA GLU A 152 16.21 18.43 -1.95
C GLU A 152 16.03 17.23 -0.99
N ASP A 153 15.12 16.28 -1.28
CA ASP A 153 14.88 15.09 -0.47
C ASP A 153 15.68 13.85 -0.95
N VAL A 154 16.43 13.99 -2.04
CA VAL A 154 17.36 12.98 -2.53
C VAL A 154 18.78 13.49 -2.36
N GLU A 155 19.18 13.87 -1.15
CA GLU A 155 20.54 13.61 -0.78
C GLU A 155 20.72 12.09 -0.82
N ASP A 156 21.65 11.64 -1.68
CA ASP A 156 22.15 10.26 -1.76
C ASP A 156 22.87 9.82 -0.46
N ASP A 157 22.34 10.21 0.68
CA ASP A 157 22.60 9.49 1.90
C ASP A 157 21.69 8.28 1.88
N PRO A 158 22.23 7.09 1.63
CA PRO A 158 21.50 5.88 1.98
C PRO A 158 21.08 6.08 3.44
N PRO A 159 19.81 5.88 3.80
CA PRO A 159 19.35 6.07 5.16
C PRO A 159 20.38 5.38 6.02
N SER A 160 21.08 6.19 6.82
CA SER A 160 22.24 5.78 7.61
C SER A 160 21.85 4.46 8.23
N SER A 161 22.47 3.42 7.74
CA SER A 161 22.18 2.01 7.96
C SER A 161 21.28 1.86 9.17
N VAL A 162 20.06 1.41 8.99
CA VAL A 162 19.32 0.81 10.10
C VAL A 162 20.31 -0.23 10.61
N LEU A 163 21.01 0.14 11.67
CA LEU A 163 21.98 -0.72 12.30
C LEU A 163 21.21 -1.94 12.73
N LEU A 164 21.23 -2.96 11.90
CA LEU A 164 20.89 -4.30 12.34
C LEU A 164 21.87 -4.55 13.48
N PRO A 165 21.44 -4.82 14.70
CA PRO A 165 22.35 -5.16 15.78
C PRO A 165 23.19 -6.33 15.26
N GLU A 166 24.51 -6.15 15.25
CA GLU A 166 25.46 -7.25 15.07
C GLU A 166 25.15 -8.29 16.15
N GLU A 167 25.21 -9.57 15.78
CA GLU A 167 24.87 -10.75 16.58
C GLU A 167 25.50 -10.79 17.97
#